data_b23d767fef7194981d3a5e8ac0cd6a11
#
_entry.id   b23d767fef7194981d3a5e8ac0cd6a11
#
_cell.length_a   1.000
_cell.length_b   1.000
_cell.length_c   1.000
_cell.angle_alpha   90.00
_cell.angle_beta   90.00
_cell.angle_gamma   90.00
#
_symmetry.space_group_name_H-M   'P 1'
#
loop_
_entity.id
_entity.type
_entity.pdbx_description
1 polymer ?
#
loop_
_entity_poly.entity_id
_entity_poly.type
_entity_poly.pdbx_seq_one_letter_code
_entity_poly.pdbx_strand_id
1 'polypeptide(L)'
;MTGHGRIRVALIVGSTRAGRFGPTVADWFAGRLGRRRDMDVDRIDLAAAALPGQLTDPDEPPPPEVGALGARLAAADAFVLVIPEYNRSFPAAVKHAVDWFDEEWAAKPVTVVGYGRDADGGHAAAQLRPVFGELNAVLIRRTVTITKVWQRFASDGGWPRRDAELDEAADAALDQLMWWACALREARAGTPFVR
;
A
#
# COMPACT_ATOMS: atom_id res chain seq x y z
N MET A 1 -10.92 17.17 21.05
CA MET A 1 -10.54 16.19 20.01
C MET A 1 -11.83 15.71 19.36
N THR A 2 -12.17 16.27 18.21
CA THR A 2 -13.36 15.91 17.43
C THR A 2 -13.23 14.45 17.00
N GLY A 3 -14.23 13.64 17.32
CA GLY A 3 -14.28 12.19 17.05
C GLY A 3 -14.26 11.87 15.55
N HIS A 4 -13.09 11.95 14.95
CA HIS A 4 -12.89 11.44 13.60
C HIS A 4 -12.98 9.91 13.67
N GLY A 5 -13.90 9.32 12.92
CA GLY A 5 -13.97 7.85 12.77
C GLY A 5 -12.61 7.27 12.38
N ARG A 6 -12.41 5.97 12.60
CA ARG A 6 -11.15 5.26 12.29
C ARG A 6 -10.71 5.53 10.84
N ILE A 7 -9.41 5.62 10.62
CA ILE A 7 -8.82 5.73 9.28
C ILE A 7 -8.85 4.35 8.60
N ARG A 8 -9.46 4.27 7.42
CA ARG A 8 -9.48 3.04 6.61
C ARG A 8 -8.22 2.95 5.78
N VAL A 9 -7.41 1.92 6.05
CA VAL A 9 -6.14 1.68 5.37
C VAL A 9 -6.29 0.48 4.44
N ALA A 10 -6.10 0.68 3.14
CA ALA A 10 -5.96 -0.43 2.20
C ALA A 10 -4.51 -0.92 2.21
N LEU A 11 -4.29 -2.15 2.71
CA LEU A 11 -3.00 -2.85 2.70
C LEU A 11 -2.92 -3.72 1.44
N ILE A 12 -2.16 -3.28 0.45
CA ILE A 12 -2.11 -3.88 -0.88
C ILE A 12 -0.87 -4.74 -1.03
N VAL A 13 -1.06 -6.04 -1.27
CA VAL A 13 0.00 -7.00 -1.59
C VAL A 13 0.27 -6.97 -3.09
N GLY A 14 1.37 -6.33 -3.50
CA GLY A 14 1.64 -6.02 -4.91
C GLY A 14 2.33 -7.12 -5.70
N SER A 15 2.80 -8.21 -5.07
CA SER A 15 3.44 -9.33 -5.77
C SER A 15 2.42 -10.40 -6.17
N THR A 16 2.43 -10.77 -7.45
CA THR A 16 1.56 -11.84 -8.00
C THR A 16 2.33 -13.11 -8.37
N ARG A 17 3.67 -13.14 -8.15
CA ARG A 17 4.52 -14.28 -8.48
C ARG A 17 4.18 -15.52 -7.66
N ALA A 18 4.23 -16.71 -8.27
CA ALA A 18 4.12 -17.98 -7.52
C ALA A 18 5.23 -18.08 -6.46
N GLY A 19 4.93 -18.58 -5.26
CA GLY A 19 5.88 -18.67 -4.14
C GLY A 19 6.34 -17.31 -3.60
N ARG A 20 5.56 -16.26 -3.82
CA ARG A 20 5.85 -14.88 -3.38
C ARG A 20 5.94 -14.76 -1.86
N PHE A 21 6.77 -13.85 -1.41
CA PHE A 21 6.98 -13.54 0.00
C PHE A 21 6.05 -12.42 0.50
N GLY A 22 5.39 -11.71 -0.41
CA GLY A 22 4.51 -10.58 -0.09
C GLY A 22 3.47 -10.83 0.99
N PRO A 23 2.73 -11.96 0.98
CA PRO A 23 1.77 -12.28 2.02
C PRO A 23 2.38 -12.31 3.43
N THR A 24 3.57 -12.90 3.61
CA THR A 24 4.29 -12.96 4.89
C THR A 24 4.64 -11.55 5.42
N VAL A 25 5.15 -10.68 4.55
CA VAL A 25 5.45 -9.28 4.91
C VAL A 25 4.17 -8.53 5.24
N ALA A 26 3.11 -8.76 4.47
CA ALA A 26 1.81 -8.13 4.70
C ALA A 26 1.17 -8.58 6.01
N ASP A 27 1.30 -9.85 6.40
CA ASP A 27 0.79 -10.38 7.67
C ASP A 27 1.47 -9.71 8.87
N TRP A 28 2.81 -9.56 8.80
CA TRP A 28 3.55 -8.82 9.82
C TRP A 28 3.08 -7.37 9.93
N PHE A 29 3.00 -6.66 8.80
CA PHE A 29 2.61 -5.25 8.80
C PHE A 29 1.14 -5.05 9.21
N ALA A 30 0.26 -5.97 8.82
CA ALA A 30 -1.12 -6.01 9.28
C ALA A 30 -1.21 -6.20 10.81
N GLY A 31 -0.32 -7.01 11.39
CA GLY A 31 -0.17 -7.15 12.84
C GLY A 31 0.22 -5.82 13.53
N ARG A 32 1.05 -4.99 12.88
CA ARG A 32 1.38 -3.63 13.38
C ARG A 32 0.17 -2.71 13.30
N LEU A 33 -0.52 -2.70 12.17
CA LEU A 33 -1.77 -1.94 11.99
C LEU A 33 -2.83 -2.35 13.01
N GLY A 34 -3.00 -3.66 13.27
CA GLY A 34 -3.98 -4.18 14.21
C GLY A 34 -3.77 -3.75 15.67
N ARG A 35 -2.59 -3.28 16.04
CA ARG A 35 -2.32 -2.66 17.36
C ARG A 35 -2.85 -1.23 17.46
N ARG A 36 -3.18 -0.60 16.34
CA ARG A 36 -3.67 0.77 16.25
C ARG A 36 -5.20 0.78 16.37
N ARG A 37 -5.72 1.40 17.42
CA ARG A 37 -7.17 1.52 17.65
C ARG A 37 -7.83 2.58 16.74
N ASP A 38 -7.04 3.40 16.12
CA ASP A 38 -7.41 4.53 15.25
C ASP A 38 -7.42 4.17 13.76
N MET A 39 -7.08 2.91 13.40
CA MET A 39 -7.04 2.41 12.03
C MET A 39 -7.89 1.17 11.84
N ASP A 40 -8.52 1.05 10.66
CA ASP A 40 -9.15 -0.15 10.12
C ASP A 40 -8.40 -0.62 8.88
N VAL A 41 -8.19 -1.93 8.76
CA VAL A 41 -7.38 -2.51 7.68
C VAL A 41 -8.27 -3.26 6.71
N ASP A 42 -8.21 -2.89 5.44
CA ASP A 42 -8.71 -3.68 4.33
C ASP A 42 -7.53 -4.28 3.55
N ARG A 43 -7.35 -5.59 3.63
CA ARG A 43 -6.27 -6.30 2.93
C ARG A 43 -6.67 -6.63 1.50
N ILE A 44 -5.92 -6.11 0.55
CA ILE A 44 -6.09 -6.34 -0.89
C ILE A 44 -4.90 -7.13 -1.41
N ASP A 45 -5.15 -8.27 -2.05
CA ASP A 45 -4.12 -9.06 -2.69
C ASP A 45 -4.29 -9.00 -4.21
N LEU A 46 -3.33 -8.38 -4.92
CA LEU A 46 -3.43 -8.21 -6.37
C LEU A 46 -3.42 -9.54 -7.13
N ALA A 47 -2.87 -10.61 -6.56
CA ALA A 47 -2.97 -11.93 -7.18
C ALA A 47 -4.39 -12.52 -7.14
N ALA A 48 -5.21 -12.07 -6.21
CA ALA A 48 -6.61 -12.49 -6.05
C ALA A 48 -7.60 -11.49 -6.66
N ALA A 49 -7.12 -10.29 -7.02
CA ALA A 49 -7.98 -9.24 -7.58
C ALA A 49 -8.49 -9.55 -8.99
N ALA A 50 -7.86 -10.50 -9.69
CA ALA A 50 -8.24 -11.00 -11.01
C ALA A 50 -8.45 -9.89 -12.07
N LEU A 51 -7.70 -8.80 -11.97
CA LEU A 51 -7.81 -7.69 -12.92
C LEU A 51 -7.54 -8.17 -14.36
N PRO A 52 -8.36 -7.78 -15.35
CA PRO A 52 -8.14 -8.13 -16.76
C PRO A 52 -6.78 -7.63 -17.24
N GLY A 53 -6.13 -8.38 -18.11
CA GLY A 53 -4.79 -8.05 -18.61
C GLY A 53 -4.74 -6.81 -19.51
N GLN A 54 -5.89 -6.36 -20.02
CA GLN A 54 -6.04 -5.17 -20.85
C GLN A 54 -7.02 -4.20 -20.18
N LEU A 55 -6.72 -2.92 -20.26
CA LEU A 55 -7.65 -1.86 -19.89
C LEU A 55 -8.79 -1.82 -20.91
N THR A 56 -10.00 -1.59 -20.45
CA THR A 56 -11.17 -1.36 -21.31
C THR A 56 -11.20 0.09 -21.80
N ASP A 57 -12.04 0.35 -22.78
CA ASP A 57 -12.34 1.71 -23.21
C ASP A 57 -12.94 2.49 -22.02
N PRO A 58 -12.49 3.73 -21.75
CA PRO A 58 -13.03 4.55 -20.67
C PRO A 58 -14.54 4.81 -20.76
N ASP A 59 -15.12 4.74 -21.94
CA ASP A 59 -16.56 4.93 -22.20
C ASP A 59 -17.38 3.64 -21.93
N GLU A 60 -16.73 2.49 -21.69
CA GLU A 60 -17.38 1.24 -21.37
C GLU A 60 -17.48 1.04 -19.86
N PRO A 61 -18.55 0.39 -19.36
CA PRO A 61 -18.64 0.05 -17.94
C PRO A 61 -17.48 -0.88 -17.53
N PRO A 62 -16.84 -0.62 -16.39
CA PRO A 62 -15.70 -1.43 -15.95
C PRO A 62 -16.13 -2.88 -15.69
N PRO A 63 -15.25 -3.87 -15.93
CA PRO A 63 -15.48 -5.25 -15.52
C PRO A 63 -15.84 -5.37 -14.04
N PRO A 64 -16.67 -6.35 -13.63
CA PRO A 64 -17.12 -6.48 -12.25
C PRO A 64 -16.00 -6.52 -11.21
N GLU A 65 -14.89 -7.19 -11.51
CA GLU A 65 -13.72 -7.29 -10.65
C GLU A 65 -12.99 -5.94 -10.49
N VAL A 66 -12.96 -5.12 -11.54
CA VAL A 66 -12.43 -3.75 -11.49
C VAL A 66 -13.33 -2.88 -10.63
N GLY A 67 -14.65 -2.91 -10.86
CA GLY A 67 -15.61 -2.18 -10.04
C GLY A 67 -15.55 -2.56 -8.56
N ALA A 68 -15.41 -3.86 -8.26
CA ALA A 68 -15.29 -4.34 -6.89
C ALA A 68 -14.00 -3.84 -6.20
N LEU A 69 -12.86 -3.85 -6.90
CA LEU A 69 -11.61 -3.32 -6.37
C LEU A 69 -11.66 -1.78 -6.24
N GLY A 70 -12.19 -1.08 -7.24
CA GLY A 70 -12.36 0.37 -7.23
C GLY A 70 -13.16 0.85 -6.01
N ALA A 71 -14.26 0.18 -5.69
CA ALA A 71 -15.06 0.50 -4.52
C ALA A 71 -14.28 0.38 -3.19
N ARG A 72 -13.36 -0.60 -3.08
CA ARG A 72 -12.48 -0.77 -1.91
C ARG A 72 -11.43 0.33 -1.82
N LEU A 73 -10.80 0.68 -2.95
CA LEU A 73 -9.82 1.77 -3.03
C LEU A 73 -10.47 3.13 -2.75
N ALA A 74 -11.66 3.37 -3.31
CA ALA A 74 -12.41 4.60 -3.06
C ALA A 74 -12.76 4.77 -1.58
N ALA A 75 -13.13 3.67 -0.89
CA ALA A 75 -13.45 3.66 0.52
C ALA A 75 -12.24 3.84 1.45
N ALA A 76 -11.01 3.67 0.98
CA ALA A 76 -9.81 3.85 1.76
C ALA A 76 -9.46 5.33 1.97
N ASP A 77 -8.94 5.66 3.14
CA ASP A 77 -8.37 6.98 3.48
C ASP A 77 -6.86 7.04 3.22
N ALA A 78 -6.20 5.88 3.20
CA ALA A 78 -4.76 5.75 3.04
C ALA A 78 -4.38 4.39 2.44
N PHE A 79 -3.18 4.30 1.87
CA PHE A 79 -2.68 3.10 1.22
C PHE A 79 -1.32 2.68 1.79
N VAL A 80 -1.16 1.37 1.96
CA VAL A 80 0.13 0.71 2.24
C VAL A 80 0.41 -0.28 1.13
N LEU A 81 1.48 -0.08 0.37
CA LEU A 81 1.91 -0.99 -0.68
C LEU A 81 3.00 -1.92 -0.16
N VAL A 82 2.72 -3.21 -0.05
CA VAL A 82 3.71 -4.25 0.28
C VAL A 82 4.23 -4.84 -1.02
N ILE A 83 5.45 -4.45 -1.41
CA ILE A 83 5.99 -4.75 -2.74
C ILE A 83 7.43 -5.25 -2.71
N PRO A 84 7.77 -6.25 -3.54
CA PRO A 84 9.16 -6.61 -3.80
C PRO A 84 9.83 -5.58 -4.74
N GLU A 85 11.14 -5.49 -4.64
CA GLU A 85 11.94 -4.85 -5.67
C GLU A 85 12.30 -5.86 -6.75
N TYR A 86 11.87 -5.61 -7.98
CA TYR A 86 12.22 -6.39 -9.16
C TYR A 86 13.03 -5.51 -10.14
N ASN A 87 14.27 -5.89 -10.40
CA ASN A 87 15.13 -5.21 -11.39
C ASN A 87 15.18 -3.68 -11.14
N ARG A 88 15.37 -3.27 -9.89
CA ARG A 88 15.42 -1.86 -9.43
C ARG A 88 14.09 -1.10 -9.64
N SER A 89 12.97 -1.81 -9.72
CA SER A 89 11.64 -1.24 -9.90
C SER A 89 10.59 -2.00 -9.09
N PHE A 90 9.35 -1.56 -9.18
CA PHE A 90 8.19 -2.22 -8.59
C PHE A 90 7.57 -3.25 -9.55
N PRO A 91 6.76 -4.21 -9.06
CA PRO A 91 6.14 -5.23 -9.90
C PRO A 91 5.18 -4.63 -10.95
N ALA A 92 5.18 -5.21 -12.16
CA ALA A 92 4.25 -4.83 -13.23
C ALA A 92 2.77 -4.88 -12.77
N ALA A 93 2.42 -5.86 -11.92
CA ALA A 93 1.07 -5.99 -11.36
C ALA A 93 0.65 -4.75 -10.54
N VAL A 94 1.60 -4.05 -9.90
CA VAL A 94 1.31 -2.79 -9.18
C VAL A 94 1.00 -1.69 -10.20
N LYS A 95 1.82 -1.55 -11.26
CA LYS A 95 1.56 -0.55 -12.30
C LYS A 95 0.23 -0.80 -12.98
N HIS A 96 -0.04 -2.05 -13.31
CA HIS A 96 -1.30 -2.47 -13.91
C HIS A 96 -2.51 -2.13 -13.02
N ALA A 97 -2.44 -2.43 -11.71
CA ALA A 97 -3.50 -2.05 -10.77
C ALA A 97 -3.64 -0.53 -10.62
N VAL A 98 -2.52 0.20 -10.66
CA VAL A 98 -2.56 1.67 -10.60
C VAL A 98 -3.25 2.26 -11.82
N ASP A 99 -3.02 1.70 -13.01
CA ASP A 99 -3.55 2.23 -14.27
C ASP A 99 -5.06 1.99 -14.47
N TRP A 100 -5.66 1.05 -13.71
CA TRP A 100 -7.10 0.84 -13.71
C TRP A 100 -7.87 1.93 -12.95
N PHE A 101 -7.21 2.68 -12.06
CA PHE A 101 -7.87 3.59 -11.13
C PHE A 101 -7.16 4.93 -11.11
N ASP A 102 -7.92 5.98 -10.98
CA ASP A 102 -7.43 7.33 -11.06
C ASP A 102 -7.92 8.16 -9.86
N GLU A 103 -9.21 8.40 -9.76
CA GLU A 103 -9.81 9.20 -8.68
C GLU A 103 -9.68 8.53 -7.31
N GLU A 104 -9.62 7.20 -7.27
CA GLU A 104 -9.50 6.43 -6.04
C GLU A 104 -8.22 6.71 -5.27
N TRP A 105 -7.16 7.15 -5.97
CA TRP A 105 -5.88 7.52 -5.38
C TRP A 105 -5.80 8.99 -4.95
N ALA A 106 -6.59 9.86 -5.60
CA ALA A 106 -6.45 11.30 -5.51
C ALA A 106 -6.62 11.83 -4.07
N ALA A 107 -5.73 12.76 -3.69
CA ALA A 107 -5.68 13.39 -2.38
C ALA A 107 -5.68 12.41 -1.19
N LYS A 108 -5.02 11.25 -1.35
CA LYS A 108 -4.83 10.25 -0.29
C LYS A 108 -3.34 9.93 -0.12
N PRO A 109 -2.88 9.63 1.11
CA PRO A 109 -1.49 9.29 1.36
C PRO A 109 -1.21 7.82 1.07
N VAL A 110 0.01 7.57 0.58
CA VAL A 110 0.56 6.25 0.26
C VAL A 110 1.86 6.05 1.01
N THR A 111 2.08 4.90 1.63
CA THR A 111 3.40 4.45 2.07
C THR A 111 3.77 3.12 1.44
N VAL A 112 5.06 2.81 1.44
CA VAL A 112 5.59 1.58 0.86
C VAL A 112 6.30 0.77 1.93
N VAL A 113 6.00 -0.53 1.97
CA VAL A 113 6.78 -1.56 2.63
C VAL A 113 7.48 -2.35 1.54
N GLY A 114 8.69 -1.91 1.21
CA GLY A 114 9.52 -2.52 0.17
C GLY A 114 10.38 -3.65 0.73
N TYR A 115 10.60 -4.68 -0.06
CA TYR A 115 11.47 -5.79 0.34
C TYR A 115 12.22 -6.40 -0.85
N GLY A 116 13.35 -7.06 -0.55
CA GLY A 116 14.13 -7.71 -1.58
C GLY A 116 15.15 -8.70 -1.04
N ARG A 117 15.93 -9.31 -1.97
CA ARG A 117 17.04 -10.20 -1.63
C ARG A 117 18.27 -9.37 -1.25
N ASP A 118 18.81 -8.68 -2.23
CA ASP A 118 20.03 -7.85 -2.12
C ASP A 118 19.68 -6.36 -2.09
N ALA A 119 18.56 -5.97 -2.68
CA ALA A 119 17.92 -4.69 -2.56
C ALA A 119 16.92 -4.69 -1.38
N ASP A 120 16.53 -3.51 -0.93
CA ASP A 120 15.65 -3.33 0.22
C ASP A 120 14.23 -2.86 -0.15
N GLY A 121 13.96 -2.65 -1.44
CA GLY A 121 12.71 -2.06 -1.92
C GLY A 121 12.74 -0.54 -2.11
N GLY A 122 13.88 0.09 -1.81
CA GLY A 122 14.02 1.55 -1.90
C GLY A 122 13.90 2.08 -3.32
N HIS A 123 14.43 1.38 -4.34
CA HIS A 123 14.27 1.78 -5.73
C HIS A 123 12.82 1.66 -6.20
N ALA A 124 12.13 0.61 -5.79
CA ALA A 124 10.71 0.44 -6.11
C ALA A 124 9.87 1.60 -5.54
N ALA A 125 10.11 1.98 -4.28
CA ALA A 125 9.45 3.11 -3.65
C ALA A 125 9.78 4.45 -4.34
N ALA A 126 11.06 4.65 -4.73
CA ALA A 126 11.49 5.85 -5.42
C ALA A 126 10.80 6.02 -6.79
N GLN A 127 10.66 4.93 -7.56
CA GLN A 127 10.00 4.96 -8.87
C GLN A 127 8.48 5.13 -8.78
N LEU A 128 7.84 4.70 -7.69
CA LEU A 128 6.41 4.94 -7.46
C LEU A 128 6.08 6.41 -7.15
N ARG A 129 7.06 7.19 -6.68
CA ARG A 129 6.83 8.58 -6.30
C ARG A 129 6.28 9.45 -7.44
N PRO A 130 6.88 9.50 -8.63
CA PRO A 130 6.30 10.24 -9.75
C PRO A 130 4.96 9.65 -10.21
N VAL A 131 4.76 8.34 -10.16
CA VAL A 131 3.51 7.68 -10.57
C VAL A 131 2.34 8.16 -9.70
N PHE A 132 2.48 8.10 -8.38
CA PHE A 132 1.45 8.59 -7.46
C PHE A 132 1.34 10.12 -7.45
N GLY A 133 2.43 10.83 -7.76
CA GLY A 133 2.39 12.28 -7.95
C GLY A 133 1.47 12.69 -9.10
N GLU A 134 1.51 11.96 -10.23
CA GLU A 134 0.62 12.18 -11.38
C GLU A 134 -0.85 11.97 -11.02
N LEU A 135 -1.13 10.99 -10.15
CA LEU A 135 -2.48 10.68 -9.66
C LEU A 135 -2.93 11.59 -8.50
N ASN A 136 -2.18 12.65 -8.20
CA ASN A 136 -2.44 13.55 -7.06
C ASN A 136 -2.50 12.83 -5.71
N ALA A 137 -1.88 11.67 -5.57
CA ALA A 137 -1.69 10.98 -4.31
C ALA A 137 -0.38 11.41 -3.63
N VAL A 138 -0.33 11.37 -2.32
CA VAL A 138 0.85 11.78 -1.54
C VAL A 138 1.65 10.55 -1.13
N LEU A 139 2.66 10.15 -1.89
CA LEU A 139 3.60 9.14 -1.41
C LEU A 139 4.47 9.78 -0.32
N ILE A 140 4.19 9.43 0.95
CA ILE A 140 4.83 10.02 2.12
C ILE A 140 6.34 9.72 2.15
N ARG A 141 7.11 10.49 2.93
CA ARG A 141 8.56 10.33 2.97
C ARG A 141 8.99 9.01 3.61
N ARG A 142 8.32 8.61 4.70
CA ARG A 142 8.67 7.40 5.44
C ARG A 142 8.18 6.17 4.70
N THR A 143 9.14 5.28 4.38
CA THR A 143 8.92 3.96 3.82
C THR A 143 9.60 2.95 4.72
N VAL A 144 9.14 1.71 4.72
CA VAL A 144 9.80 0.60 5.39
C VAL A 144 10.56 -0.19 4.33
N THR A 145 11.83 -0.47 4.56
CA THR A 145 12.67 -1.23 3.62
C THR A 145 13.28 -2.45 4.28
N ILE A 146 13.21 -3.60 3.61
CA ILE A 146 13.58 -4.90 4.19
C ILE A 146 14.52 -5.65 3.25
N THR A 147 15.83 -5.64 3.58
CA THR A 147 16.82 -6.47 2.89
C THR A 147 16.80 -7.91 3.38
N LYS A 148 17.26 -8.83 2.54
CA LYS A 148 17.44 -10.26 2.88
C LYS A 148 16.20 -10.86 3.54
N VAL A 149 15.03 -10.54 3.01
CA VAL A 149 13.73 -10.86 3.58
C VAL A 149 13.59 -12.35 3.94
N TRP A 150 14.18 -13.26 3.16
CA TRP A 150 14.17 -14.72 3.40
C TRP A 150 15.04 -15.18 4.58
N GLN A 151 15.97 -14.34 5.05
CA GLN A 151 16.88 -14.65 6.15
C GLN A 151 16.38 -14.13 7.51
N ARG A 152 15.19 -13.55 7.54
CA ARG A 152 14.63 -12.90 8.73
C ARG A 152 13.66 -13.78 9.53
N PHE A 153 13.68 -15.10 9.31
CA PHE A 153 12.91 -16.02 10.14
C PHE A 153 13.52 -16.17 11.53
N ALA A 154 12.66 -16.26 12.53
CA ALA A 154 13.04 -16.67 13.86
C ALA A 154 13.24 -18.19 13.94
N SER A 155 13.86 -18.69 15.01
CA SER A 155 14.11 -20.13 15.21
C SER A 155 12.82 -20.96 15.33
N ASP A 156 11.73 -20.35 15.73
CA ASP A 156 10.38 -20.95 15.82
C ASP A 156 9.58 -20.86 14.51
N GLY A 157 10.19 -20.37 13.43
CA GLY A 157 9.55 -20.16 12.12
C GLY A 157 8.76 -18.86 12.00
N GLY A 158 8.67 -18.05 13.04
CA GLY A 158 8.04 -16.73 12.98
C GLY A 158 8.79 -15.77 12.06
N TRP A 159 8.07 -14.86 11.42
CA TRP A 159 8.66 -13.81 10.58
C TRP A 159 8.08 -12.43 10.94
N PRO A 160 8.90 -11.39 11.02
CA PRO A 160 10.37 -11.46 11.13
C PRO A 160 10.78 -11.94 12.53
N ARG A 161 12.02 -12.43 12.66
CA ARG A 161 12.64 -12.51 13.99
C ARG A 161 12.61 -11.12 14.63
N ARG A 162 12.55 -11.04 15.94
CA ARG A 162 12.49 -9.76 16.67
C ARG A 162 13.55 -8.79 16.14
N ASP A 163 13.07 -7.65 15.66
CA ASP A 163 13.86 -6.59 15.03
C ASP A 163 13.26 -5.25 15.45
N ALA A 164 13.83 -4.65 16.49
CA ALA A 164 13.32 -3.41 17.06
C ALA A 164 13.40 -2.24 16.06
N GLU A 165 14.45 -2.18 15.23
CA GLU A 165 14.63 -1.13 14.24
C GLU A 165 13.55 -1.22 13.15
N LEU A 166 13.24 -2.44 12.70
CA LEU A 166 12.19 -2.67 11.73
C LEU A 166 10.80 -2.32 12.30
N ASP A 167 10.56 -2.68 13.55
CA ASP A 167 9.33 -2.35 14.27
C ASP A 167 9.17 -0.83 14.45
N GLU A 168 10.22 -0.13 14.86
CA GLU A 168 10.23 1.33 14.98
C GLU A 168 10.02 2.03 13.63
N ALA A 169 10.66 1.52 12.56
CA ALA A 169 10.47 2.05 11.21
C ALA A 169 9.01 1.90 10.75
N ALA A 170 8.38 0.76 11.04
CA ALA A 170 6.98 0.52 10.72
C ALA A 170 6.04 1.46 11.51
N ASP A 171 6.25 1.61 12.82
CA ASP A 171 5.44 2.49 13.65
C ASP A 171 5.59 3.95 13.23
N ALA A 172 6.81 4.41 12.95
CA ALA A 172 7.06 5.76 12.46
C ALA A 172 6.43 6.04 11.08
N ALA A 173 6.38 5.02 10.19
CA ALA A 173 5.69 5.13 8.92
C ALA A 173 4.16 5.23 9.12
N LEU A 174 3.60 4.43 10.04
CA LEU A 174 2.18 4.48 10.37
C LEU A 174 1.78 5.80 11.04
N ASP A 175 2.61 6.38 11.91
CA ASP A 175 2.35 7.68 12.52
C ASP A 175 2.30 8.78 11.46
N GLN A 176 3.25 8.79 10.53
CA GLN A 176 3.24 9.76 9.43
C GLN A 176 2.05 9.54 8.49
N LEU A 177 1.73 8.27 8.17
CA LEU A 177 0.58 7.93 7.33
C LEU A 177 -0.73 8.41 7.97
N MET A 178 -0.91 8.19 9.27
CA MET A 178 -2.08 8.65 10.02
C MET A 178 -2.22 10.17 9.97
N TRP A 179 -1.13 10.90 10.20
CA TRP A 179 -1.15 12.37 10.16
C TRP A 179 -1.67 12.87 8.80
N TRP A 180 -1.09 12.35 7.71
CA TRP A 180 -1.50 12.71 6.35
C TRP A 180 -2.93 12.27 6.04
N ALA A 181 -3.33 11.06 6.46
CA ALA A 181 -4.68 10.55 6.23
C ALA A 181 -5.75 11.41 6.90
N CYS A 182 -5.53 11.81 8.15
CA CYS A 182 -6.43 12.71 8.86
C CYS A 182 -6.54 14.06 8.16
N ALA A 183 -5.40 14.68 7.84
CA ALA A 183 -5.36 16.00 7.20
C ALA A 183 -6.05 16.01 5.83
N LEU A 184 -5.74 15.01 4.98
CA LEU A 184 -6.32 14.93 3.65
C LEU A 184 -7.80 14.51 3.67
N ARG A 185 -8.22 13.63 4.60
CA ARG A 185 -9.63 13.28 4.77
C ARG A 185 -10.45 14.50 5.20
N GLU A 186 -9.95 15.29 6.13
CA GLU A 186 -10.60 16.53 6.56
C GLU A 186 -10.68 17.54 5.42
N ALA A 187 -9.61 17.71 4.65
CA ALA A 187 -9.59 18.59 3.49
C ALA A 187 -10.62 18.15 2.43
N ARG A 188 -10.67 16.87 2.08
CA ARG A 188 -11.66 16.33 1.11
C ARG A 188 -13.10 16.50 1.60
N ALA A 189 -13.34 16.39 2.91
CA ALA A 189 -14.67 16.59 3.48
C ALA A 189 -15.12 18.05 3.45
N GLY A 190 -14.19 18.99 3.59
CA GLY A 190 -14.48 20.43 3.59
C GLY A 190 -14.50 21.06 2.20
N THR A 191 -13.67 20.56 1.28
CA THR A 191 -13.55 21.10 -0.09
C THR A 191 -13.30 19.96 -1.06
N PRO A 192 -14.18 19.74 -2.06
CA PRO A 192 -13.95 18.72 -3.07
C PRO A 192 -12.59 18.93 -3.74
N PHE A 193 -11.82 17.84 -3.88
CA PHE A 193 -10.56 17.90 -4.59
C PHE A 193 -10.83 18.08 -6.09
N VAL A 194 -10.31 19.16 -6.65
CA VAL A 194 -10.37 19.45 -8.09
C VAL A 194 -9.01 19.12 -8.71
N ARG A 195 -9.01 18.34 -9.77
CA ARG A 195 -7.82 17.97 -10.57
C ARG A 195 -7.43 19.07 -11.53
#